data_64965d32402b5c7781bd29c49fe2cca4
#
_entry.id   64965d32402b5c7781bd29c49fe2cca4
#
_cell.length_a   1.000
_cell.length_b   1.000
_cell.length_c   1.000
_cell.angle_alpha   90.00
_cell.angle_beta   90.00
_cell.angle_gamma   90.00
#
_symmetry.space_group_name_H-M   'P 1'
#
loop_
_entity.id
_entity.type
_entity.pdbx_description
1 polymer ?
#
loop_
_entity_poly.entity_id
_entity_poly.type
_entity_poly.pdbx_seq_one_letter_code
_entity_poly.pdbx_strand_id
1 'polypeptide(L)' 'MTEYTVIFEWTGNNYSAYVPDLPGCVSTGLTIEDTEISIQEGIELYIDTLKEDQQRIPQASTRSKVFAVQV' A
#
# COMPACT_ATOMS: atom_id res chain seq x y z
N MET A 1 -11.35 1.53 12.79
CA MET A 1 -10.75 1.79 11.46
C MET A 1 -9.31 1.31 11.47
N THR A 2 -8.89 0.63 10.41
CA THR A 2 -7.53 0.09 10.32
C THR A 2 -6.70 0.92 9.36
N GLU A 3 -5.47 1.21 9.74
CA GLU A 3 -4.56 2.01 8.93
C GLU A 3 -3.38 1.15 8.52
N TYR A 4 -3.17 0.98 7.22
CA TYR A 4 -2.05 0.21 6.70
C TYR A 4 -0.96 1.14 6.19
N THR A 5 0.28 0.75 6.44
CA THR A 5 1.43 1.44 5.87
C THR A 5 1.55 1.08 4.40
N VAL A 6 1.76 2.08 3.55
CA VAL A 6 1.98 1.91 2.11
C VAL A 6 3.37 2.43 1.80
N ILE A 7 4.12 1.68 1.02
CA ILE A 7 5.47 2.06 0.58
C ILE A 7 5.38 2.49 -0.88
N PHE A 8 5.95 3.66 -1.19
CA PHE A 8 6.02 4.19 -2.54
C PHE A 8 7.47 4.19 -2.99
N GLU A 9 7.70 3.74 -4.21
CA GLU A 9 9.04 3.69 -4.79
C GLU A 9 9.02 4.24 -6.22
N TRP A 10 9.99 5.08 -6.53
CA TRP A 10 10.20 5.53 -7.90
C TRP A 10 11.01 4.48 -8.65
N THR A 11 10.49 3.99 -9.77
CA THR A 11 11.11 2.88 -10.52
C THR A 11 12.02 3.35 -11.66
N GLY A 12 12.08 4.66 -11.89
CA GLY A 12 12.81 5.24 -13.01
C GLY A 12 11.90 5.84 -14.05
N ASN A 13 10.65 5.38 -14.15
CA ASN A 13 9.68 5.94 -15.10
C ASN A 13 8.26 6.01 -14.54
N ASN A 14 8.00 5.43 -13.38
CA ASN A 14 6.71 5.57 -12.71
C ASN A 14 6.89 5.34 -11.21
N TYR A 15 5.81 5.49 -10.46
CA TYR A 15 5.77 5.11 -9.05
C TYR A 15 5.13 3.75 -8.90
N SER A 16 5.67 2.96 -7.99
CA SER A 16 5.10 1.69 -7.56
C SER A 16 4.74 1.82 -6.08
N ALA A 17 3.61 1.26 -5.68
CA ALA A 17 3.20 1.26 -4.28
C ALA A 17 2.80 -0.15 -3.87
N TYR A 18 3.08 -0.50 -2.63
CA TYR A 18 2.65 -1.78 -2.10
C TYR A 18 2.35 -1.66 -0.61
N VAL A 19 1.56 -2.61 -0.12
CA VAL A 19 1.15 -2.65 1.28
C VAL A 19 1.79 -3.88 1.91
N PRO A 20 2.83 -3.70 2.76
CA PRO A 20 3.53 -4.85 3.34
C PRO A 20 2.62 -5.84 4.08
N ASP A 21 1.60 -5.35 4.77
CA ASP A 21 0.71 -6.21 5.54
C ASP A 21 -0.38 -6.88 4.71
N LEU A 22 -0.51 -6.52 3.43
CA LEU A 22 -1.48 -7.11 2.50
C LEU A 22 -0.74 -7.71 1.31
N PRO A 23 -0.31 -8.97 1.40
CA PRO A 23 0.48 -9.60 0.33
C PRO A 23 -0.20 -9.52 -1.03
N GLY A 24 0.54 -9.08 -2.04
CA GLY A 24 0.01 -8.94 -3.39
C GLY A 24 -0.75 -7.66 -3.66
N CYS A 25 -0.94 -6.80 -2.66
CA CYS A 25 -1.63 -5.53 -2.86
C CYS A 25 -0.63 -4.49 -3.36
N VAL A 26 -0.60 -4.28 -4.67
CA VAL A 26 0.34 -3.37 -5.33
C VAL A 26 -0.40 -2.52 -6.36
N SER A 27 0.16 -1.35 -6.66
CA SER A 27 -0.35 -0.46 -7.69
C SER A 27 0.78 0.36 -8.29
N THR A 28 0.54 0.94 -9.44
CA THR A 28 1.50 1.85 -10.09
C THR A 28 0.78 3.10 -10.54
N GLY A 29 1.55 4.15 -10.80
CA GLY A 29 1.02 5.40 -11.32
C GLY A 29 2.14 6.31 -11.79
N LEU A 30 1.80 7.30 -12.60
CA LEU A 30 2.79 8.24 -13.13
C LEU A 30 3.20 9.30 -12.11
N THR A 31 2.32 9.60 -11.15
CA THR A 31 2.60 10.56 -10.09
C THR A 31 2.30 9.90 -8.74
N ILE A 32 2.81 10.50 -7.66
CA ILE A 32 2.49 10.06 -6.30
C ILE A 32 0.99 10.11 -6.08
N GLU A 33 0.34 11.21 -6.50
CA GLU A 33 -1.09 11.41 -6.27
C GLU A 33 -1.92 10.35 -6.98
N ASP A 34 -1.59 10.04 -8.24
CA ASP A 34 -2.27 8.98 -8.98
C ASP A 34 -2.08 7.63 -8.31
N THR A 35 -0.86 7.37 -7.85
CA THR A 35 -0.54 6.11 -7.19
C THR A 35 -1.26 5.98 -5.86
N GLU A 36 -1.39 7.08 -5.11
CA GLU A 36 -2.15 7.09 -3.87
C GLU A 36 -3.60 6.69 -4.09
N ILE A 37 -4.24 7.27 -5.10
CA ILE A 37 -5.63 6.94 -5.44
C ILE A 37 -5.74 5.46 -5.80
N SER A 38 -4.83 4.99 -6.64
CA SER A 38 -4.85 3.61 -7.12
C SER A 38 -4.64 2.60 -5.99
N ILE A 39 -3.68 2.85 -5.10
CA ILE A 39 -3.41 1.92 -4.00
C ILE A 39 -4.54 1.95 -2.96
N GLN A 40 -5.17 3.12 -2.74
CA GLN A 40 -6.33 3.22 -1.85
C GLN A 40 -7.46 2.34 -2.35
N GLU A 41 -7.78 2.41 -3.64
CA GLU A 41 -8.80 1.57 -4.26
C GLU A 41 -8.40 0.09 -4.17
N GLY A 42 -7.12 -0.21 -4.39
CA GLY A 42 -6.61 -1.56 -4.29
C GLY A 42 -6.76 -2.15 -2.90
N ILE A 43 -6.50 -1.36 -1.86
CA ILE A 43 -6.68 -1.79 -0.48
C ILE A 43 -8.16 -2.08 -0.21
N GLU A 44 -9.04 -1.19 -0.63
CA GLU A 44 -10.48 -1.36 -0.41
C GLU A 44 -11.00 -2.63 -1.08
N LEU A 45 -10.58 -2.87 -2.32
CA LEU A 45 -10.96 -4.08 -3.03
C LEU A 45 -10.39 -5.34 -2.36
N TYR A 46 -9.13 -5.27 -1.92
CA TYR A 46 -8.48 -6.38 -1.23
C TYR A 46 -9.25 -6.79 0.03
N ILE A 47 -9.60 -5.78 0.85
CA ILE A 47 -10.34 -6.03 2.09
C ILE A 47 -11.75 -6.56 1.79
N ASP A 48 -12.44 -5.99 0.79
CA ASP A 48 -13.77 -6.45 0.42
C ASP A 48 -13.75 -7.90 -0.04
N THR A 49 -12.73 -8.30 -0.81
CA THR A 49 -12.58 -9.67 -1.26
C THR A 49 -12.37 -10.63 -0.08
N LEU A 50 -11.55 -10.23 0.90
CA LEU A 50 -11.36 -11.04 2.09
C LEU A 50 -12.66 -11.22 2.85
N LYS A 51 -13.46 -10.17 2.99
CA LYS A 51 -14.74 -10.23 3.68
C LYS A 51 -15.71 -11.16 2.96
N GLU A 52 -15.76 -11.08 1.64
CA GLU A 52 -16.62 -11.97 0.84
C GLU A 52 -16.24 -13.43 1.03
N ASP A 53 -14.94 -13.71 1.12
CA ASP A 53 -14.42 -15.06 1.30
C ASP A 53 -14.40 -15.48 2.76
N GLN A 54 -14.90 -14.64 3.66
CA GLN A 54 -14.91 -14.87 5.10
C GLN A 54 -13.52 -15.17 5.65
N GLN A 55 -12.52 -14.55 5.07
CA GLN A 55 -11.14 -14.70 5.52
C GLN A 55 -10.78 -13.62 6.53
N ARG A 56 -9.76 -13.92 7.32
CA ARG A 56 -9.29 -12.99 8.34
C ARG A 56 -8.61 -11.80 7.66
N ILE A 57 -8.95 -10.61 8.15
CA ILE A 57 -8.31 -9.39 7.70
C ILE A 57 -6.98 -9.24 8.42
N PRO A 58 -5.85 -9.11 7.68
CA PRO A 58 -4.54 -8.97 8.32
C PRO A 58 -4.47 -7.74 9.21
N GLN A 59 -3.72 -7.85 10.28
CA GLN A 59 -3.49 -6.73 11.17
C GLN A 59 -2.45 -5.78 10.58
N ALA A 60 -2.62 -4.51 10.85
CA ALA A 60 -1.66 -3.48 10.42
C ALA A 60 -0.52 -3.46 11.44
N SER A 61 0.54 -4.19 11.13
CA SER A 61 1.70 -4.33 12.03
C SER A 61 2.94 -3.62 11.53
N THR A 62 3.01 -3.24 10.26
CA THR A 62 4.16 -2.57 9.67
C THR A 62 4.12 -1.08 9.97
N ARG A 63 5.25 -0.55 10.38
CA ARG A 63 5.45 0.88 10.62
C ARG A 63 6.59 1.38 9.76
N SER A 64 6.56 2.66 9.44
CA SER A 64 7.64 3.30 8.70
C SER A 64 8.09 4.56 9.43
N LYS A 65 9.33 4.92 9.20
CA LYS A 65 9.88 6.16 9.75
C LYS A 65 10.97 6.66 8.82
N VAL A 66 10.99 7.95 8.61
CA VAL A 66 12.01 8.61 7.80
C VAL A 66 13.13 9.08 8.72
N PHE A 67 14.36 8.74 8.37
CA PHE A 67 15.54 9.16 9.14
C PHE A 67 16.39 10.09 8.27
N ALA A 68 16.83 11.18 8.86
CA ALA A 68 17.77 12.08 8.21
C ALA A 68 19.19 11.57 8.48
N VAL A 69 20.01 11.49 7.43
CA VAL A 69 21.41 11.12 7.56
C VAL A 69 22.26 12.12 6.80
N GLN A 70 23.46 12.33 7.28
CA GLN A 70 24.43 13.22 6.63
C GLN A 70 25.28 12.41 5.68
N VAL A 71 25.27 12.76 4.40
CA VAL A 71 26.03 12.05 3.38
C VAL A 71 27.06 12.97 2.74
#